data_768ba8d655c3f741ca23dfee4cdeff22
#
_entry.id   768ba8d655c3f741ca23dfee4cdeff22
#
_cell.length_a   1.000
_cell.length_b   1.000
_cell.length_c   1.000
_cell.angle_alpha   90.00
_cell.angle_beta   90.00
_cell.angle_gamma   90.00
#
_symmetry.space_group_name_H-M   'P 1'
#
loop_
_entity.id
_entity.type
_entity.pdbx_description
1 polymer ?
#
loop_
_entity_poly.entity_id
_entity_poly.type
_entity_poly.pdbx_seq_one_letter_code
_entity_poly.pdbx_strand_id
1 'polypeptide(L)'
;MSTKLLLQAAQSQLVVIDMQVKLAPAMDLVALQSVIQNCTTLLQAVTLVQVATLVTEQYSQGLGETLPALKPYLISSKIVAKTAFSACAEPLFKQHLHADKSQIVLLGMEAHICVLQTALDLLSMNKQVFVVEDAIISRNTNNKASAIARLQAAGCIVTNTESVVFEWLGNANHEAFKAVSKLVKSL
;
A
#
# COMPACT_ATOMS: atom_id res chain seq x y z
N MET A 1 -16.06 -14.45 14.42
CA MET A 1 -16.42 -13.27 13.60
C MET A 1 -16.18 -13.63 12.15
N SER A 2 -17.17 -13.45 11.26
CA SER A 2 -16.98 -13.70 9.83
C SER A 2 -15.94 -12.70 9.31
N THR A 3 -14.77 -13.17 8.91
CA THR A 3 -13.76 -12.37 8.22
C THR A 3 -14.33 -11.96 6.88
N LYS A 4 -14.65 -10.68 6.71
CA LYS A 4 -15.06 -10.17 5.40
C LYS A 4 -13.83 -10.18 4.51
N LEU A 5 -13.83 -11.03 3.48
CA LEU A 5 -12.72 -11.21 2.56
C LEU A 5 -12.59 -10.06 1.52
N LEU A 6 -13.59 -9.21 1.42
CA LEU A 6 -13.59 -8.04 0.54
C LEU A 6 -13.26 -6.76 1.33
N LEU A 7 -12.55 -5.86 0.69
CA LEU A 7 -12.25 -4.53 1.22
C LEU A 7 -13.51 -3.68 1.36
N GLN A 8 -13.53 -2.90 2.42
CA GLN A 8 -14.55 -1.89 2.68
C GLN A 8 -13.86 -0.55 2.96
N ALA A 9 -14.15 0.48 2.20
CA ALA A 9 -13.52 1.80 2.37
C ALA A 9 -13.58 2.29 3.82
N ALA A 10 -14.75 2.16 4.47
CA ALA A 10 -14.95 2.57 5.86
C ALA A 10 -14.09 1.81 6.89
N GLN A 11 -13.59 0.61 6.55
CA GLN A 11 -12.75 -0.23 7.41
C GLN A 11 -11.28 -0.19 7.01
N SER A 12 -10.94 0.48 5.91
CA SER A 12 -9.62 0.44 5.30
C SER A 12 -8.74 1.62 5.71
N GLN A 13 -7.43 1.37 5.81
CA GLN A 13 -6.38 2.37 5.75
C GLN A 13 -5.33 1.92 4.73
N LEU A 14 -4.94 2.83 3.82
CA LEU A 14 -3.86 2.59 2.85
C LEU A 14 -2.51 2.92 3.48
N VAL A 15 -1.52 2.05 3.30
CA VAL A 15 -0.15 2.27 3.77
C VAL A 15 0.81 2.16 2.60
N VAL A 16 1.52 3.26 2.33
CA VAL A 16 2.56 3.36 1.29
C VAL A 16 3.91 3.13 1.94
N ILE A 17 4.59 2.06 1.56
CA ILE A 17 5.88 1.66 2.14
C ILE A 17 7.03 2.13 1.24
N ASP A 18 7.85 3.04 1.74
CA ASP A 18 9.19 3.39 1.29
C ASP A 18 9.36 3.66 -0.22
N MET A 19 8.37 4.25 -0.88
CA MET A 19 8.44 4.61 -2.30
C MET A 19 9.36 5.83 -2.51
N GLN A 20 10.70 5.63 -2.39
CA GLN A 20 11.70 6.71 -2.25
C GLN A 20 12.61 6.86 -3.46
N VAL A 21 13.08 8.11 -3.65
CA VAL A 21 13.85 8.54 -4.83
C VAL A 21 15.20 7.82 -5.02
N LYS A 22 15.88 7.43 -3.93
CA LYS A 22 17.18 6.72 -4.03
C LYS A 22 17.04 5.20 -3.96
N LEU A 23 15.87 4.69 -3.61
CA LEU A 23 15.58 3.25 -3.65
C LEU A 23 15.07 2.82 -5.03
N ALA A 24 14.29 3.66 -5.67
CA ALA A 24 13.69 3.42 -6.98
C ALA A 24 14.70 3.05 -8.10
N PRO A 25 15.89 3.66 -8.21
CA PRO A 25 16.85 3.30 -9.26
C PRO A 25 17.41 1.88 -9.19
N ALA A 26 17.24 1.18 -8.06
CA ALA A 26 17.63 -0.22 -7.93
C ALA A 26 16.60 -1.19 -8.54
N MET A 27 15.41 -0.71 -8.90
CA MET A 27 14.32 -1.52 -9.47
C MET A 27 14.43 -1.60 -11.00
N ASP A 28 13.80 -2.62 -11.58
CA ASP A 28 13.57 -2.65 -13.02
C ASP A 28 12.71 -1.44 -13.44
N LEU A 29 13.16 -0.67 -14.41
CA LEU A 29 12.53 0.60 -14.78
C LEU A 29 11.11 0.44 -15.34
N VAL A 30 10.89 -0.61 -16.12
CA VAL A 30 9.57 -0.86 -16.74
C VAL A 30 8.57 -1.28 -15.67
N ALA A 31 8.96 -2.22 -14.81
CA ALA A 31 8.14 -2.67 -13.70
C ALA A 31 7.86 -1.53 -12.69
N LEU A 32 8.86 -0.69 -12.42
CA LEU A 32 8.71 0.46 -11.53
C LEU A 32 7.68 1.48 -12.06
N GLN A 33 7.71 1.74 -13.37
CA GLN A 33 6.74 2.64 -14.00
C GLN A 33 5.29 2.15 -13.79
N SER A 34 5.05 0.87 -14.02
CA SER A 34 3.73 0.25 -13.79
C SER A 34 3.32 0.33 -12.31
N VAL A 35 4.25 0.04 -11.40
CA VAL A 35 3.99 0.14 -9.95
C VAL A 35 3.68 1.58 -9.54
N ILE A 36 4.40 2.58 -10.03
CA ILE A 36 4.12 4.01 -9.76
C ILE A 36 2.72 4.38 -10.27
N GLN A 37 2.33 3.91 -11.45
CA GLN A 37 1.00 4.16 -12.00
C GLN A 37 -0.09 3.54 -11.13
N ASN A 38 0.07 2.29 -10.70
CA ASN A 38 -0.86 1.59 -9.81
C ASN A 38 -0.95 2.30 -8.45
N CYS A 39 0.18 2.68 -7.85
CA CYS A 39 0.22 3.46 -6.62
C CYS A 39 -0.53 4.80 -6.77
N THR A 40 -0.31 5.51 -7.87
CA THR A 40 -0.97 6.77 -8.18
C THR A 40 -2.48 6.59 -8.30
N THR A 41 -2.93 5.53 -8.99
CA THR A 41 -4.35 5.19 -9.13
C THR A 41 -5.00 4.94 -7.76
N LEU A 42 -4.35 4.15 -6.90
CA LEU A 42 -4.83 3.91 -5.53
C LEU A 42 -4.90 5.19 -4.71
N LEU A 43 -3.87 6.05 -4.79
CA LEU A 43 -3.83 7.33 -4.07
C LEU A 43 -4.90 8.32 -4.56
N GLN A 44 -5.25 8.31 -5.83
CA GLN A 44 -6.38 9.08 -6.34
C GLN A 44 -7.72 8.49 -5.87
N ALA A 45 -7.84 7.16 -5.91
CA ALA A 45 -9.07 6.49 -5.47
C ALA A 45 -9.34 6.73 -3.97
N VAL A 46 -8.35 6.67 -3.08
CA VAL A 46 -8.55 6.91 -1.63
C VAL A 46 -9.14 8.28 -1.34
N THR A 47 -8.78 9.30 -2.13
CA THR A 47 -9.36 10.65 -2.01
C THR A 47 -10.84 10.64 -2.35
N LEU A 48 -11.25 9.88 -3.38
CA LEU A 48 -12.63 9.79 -3.84
C LEU A 48 -13.53 8.96 -2.90
N VAL A 49 -12.96 7.95 -2.25
CA VAL A 49 -13.70 7.04 -1.34
C VAL A 49 -13.38 7.27 0.14
N GLN A 50 -12.65 8.35 0.46
CA GLN A 50 -12.33 8.81 1.82
C GLN A 50 -11.59 7.76 2.68
N VAL A 51 -10.64 7.03 2.09
CA VAL A 51 -9.74 6.12 2.81
C VAL A 51 -8.52 6.88 3.30
N ALA A 52 -8.19 6.76 4.60
CA ALA A 52 -7.01 7.40 5.17
C ALA A 52 -5.72 6.78 4.62
N THR A 53 -4.69 7.62 4.41
CA THR A 53 -3.38 7.17 3.90
C THR A 53 -2.28 7.48 4.91
N LEU A 54 -1.40 6.50 5.12
CA LEU A 54 -0.17 6.61 5.92
C LEU A 54 1.02 6.23 5.04
N VAL A 55 2.12 6.98 5.14
CA VAL A 55 3.32 6.80 4.31
C VAL A 55 4.52 6.53 5.21
N THR A 56 5.43 5.68 4.77
CA THR A 56 6.72 5.50 5.44
C THR A 56 7.89 5.86 4.54
N GLU A 57 8.97 6.33 5.17
CA GLU A 57 10.26 6.60 4.53
C GLU A 57 11.37 5.93 5.33
N GLN A 58 12.03 4.94 4.73
CA GLN A 58 13.18 4.25 5.30
C GLN A 58 14.39 5.17 5.26
N TYR A 59 15.03 5.45 6.42
CA TYR A 59 16.28 6.20 6.53
C TYR A 59 16.31 7.39 5.55
N SER A 60 15.37 8.32 5.70
CA SER A 60 15.13 9.40 4.74
C SER A 60 16.36 10.28 4.46
N GLN A 61 17.26 10.44 5.44
CA GLN A 61 18.54 11.12 5.24
C GLN A 61 19.42 10.43 4.19
N GLY A 62 19.40 9.10 4.12
CA GLY A 62 20.15 8.30 3.15
C GLY A 62 19.41 8.04 1.86
N LEU A 63 18.14 7.57 1.95
CA LEU A 63 17.33 7.14 0.80
C LEU A 63 16.48 8.24 0.17
N GLY A 64 16.47 9.42 0.79
CA GLY A 64 15.71 10.56 0.30
C GLY A 64 14.21 10.46 0.60
N GLU A 65 13.46 11.36 0.01
CA GLU A 65 12.03 11.49 0.21
C GLU A 65 11.22 10.55 -0.72
N THR A 66 9.93 10.47 -0.46
CA THR A 66 8.95 9.82 -1.33
C THR A 66 9.03 10.36 -2.77
N LEU A 67 8.83 9.49 -3.74
CA LEU A 67 8.89 9.78 -5.17
C LEU A 67 8.04 11.01 -5.55
N PRO A 68 8.57 11.95 -6.36
CA PRO A 68 7.85 13.15 -6.77
C PRO A 68 6.50 12.86 -7.43
N ALA A 69 6.40 11.76 -8.19
CA ALA A 69 5.16 11.34 -8.85
C ALA A 69 4.00 11.07 -7.88
N LEU A 70 4.28 10.67 -6.64
CA LEU A 70 3.26 10.36 -5.63
C LEU A 70 2.92 11.55 -4.73
N LYS A 71 3.85 12.50 -4.54
CA LYS A 71 3.70 13.64 -3.62
C LYS A 71 2.40 14.44 -3.81
N PRO A 72 1.93 14.75 -5.03
CA PRO A 72 0.69 15.51 -5.22
C PRO A 72 -0.55 14.87 -4.57
N TYR A 73 -0.54 13.57 -4.36
CA TYR A 73 -1.65 12.80 -3.81
C TYR A 73 -1.51 12.52 -2.30
N LEU A 74 -0.42 13.00 -1.68
CA LEU A 74 -0.07 12.74 -0.28
C LEU A 74 -0.22 13.96 0.64
N ILE A 75 -0.79 15.05 0.18
CA ILE A 75 -0.84 16.34 0.88
C ILE A 75 -1.46 16.22 2.29
N SER A 76 -2.48 15.39 2.44
CA SER A 76 -3.16 15.14 3.72
C SER A 76 -2.63 13.92 4.47
N SER A 77 -1.65 13.21 3.91
CA SER A 77 -1.10 11.99 4.50
C SER A 77 -0.05 12.30 5.57
N LYS A 78 0.04 11.45 6.58
CA LYS A 78 1.17 11.46 7.52
C LYS A 78 2.32 10.67 6.95
N ILE A 79 3.53 11.22 7.05
CA ILE A 79 4.78 10.58 6.63
C ILE A 79 5.57 10.24 7.89
N VAL A 80 5.95 8.98 8.05
CA VAL A 80 6.72 8.45 9.18
C VAL A 80 8.08 7.99 8.69
N ALA A 81 9.13 8.66 9.12
CA ALA A 81 10.50 8.20 8.94
C ALA A 81 10.76 6.99 9.85
N LYS A 82 11.47 5.98 9.34
CA LYS A 82 11.80 4.77 10.09
C LYS A 82 13.22 4.29 9.82
N THR A 83 13.77 3.54 10.76
CA THR A 83 15.04 2.83 10.61
C THR A 83 14.85 1.32 10.62
N ALA A 84 13.87 0.82 11.34
CA ALA A 84 13.46 -0.57 11.28
C ALA A 84 12.87 -0.93 9.91
N PHE A 85 13.02 -2.18 9.47
CA PHE A 85 12.41 -2.62 8.21
C PHE A 85 10.89 -2.71 8.33
N SER A 86 10.37 -3.29 9.40
CA SER A 86 8.95 -3.22 9.70
C SER A 86 8.56 -1.82 10.21
N ALA A 87 7.56 -1.22 9.58
CA ALA A 87 6.99 0.04 10.02
C ALA A 87 6.36 -0.08 11.43
N CYS A 88 5.88 -1.26 11.79
CA CYS A 88 5.27 -1.50 13.09
C CYS A 88 6.26 -1.42 14.28
N ALA A 89 7.56 -1.40 14.04
CA ALA A 89 8.54 -1.15 15.09
C ALA A 89 8.57 0.33 15.54
N GLU A 90 8.09 1.25 14.68
CA GLU A 90 8.14 2.69 14.94
C GLU A 90 6.90 3.14 15.75
N PRO A 91 7.10 3.81 16.89
CA PRO A 91 5.99 4.30 17.72
C PRO A 91 5.06 5.26 16.97
N LEU A 92 5.60 6.16 16.14
CA LEU A 92 4.81 7.10 15.34
C LEU A 92 3.95 6.41 14.30
N PHE A 93 4.42 5.31 13.70
CA PHE A 93 3.60 4.53 12.78
C PHE A 93 2.38 3.96 13.51
N LYS A 94 2.58 3.34 14.68
CA LYS A 94 1.49 2.81 15.50
C LYS A 94 0.50 3.88 15.92
N GLN A 95 0.99 5.09 16.25
CA GLN A 95 0.14 6.23 16.63
C GLN A 95 -0.77 6.69 15.48
N HIS A 96 -0.28 6.60 14.23
CA HIS A 96 -1.04 6.99 13.04
C HIS A 96 -1.78 5.83 12.38
N LEU A 97 -1.60 4.61 12.88
CA LEU A 97 -2.40 3.46 12.48
C LEU A 97 -3.77 3.56 13.16
N HIS A 98 -4.80 3.80 12.38
CA HIS A 98 -6.15 4.01 12.90
C HIS A 98 -6.67 2.75 13.60
N ALA A 99 -7.04 2.88 14.87
CA ALA A 99 -7.50 1.74 15.68
C ALA A 99 -8.84 1.17 15.18
N ASP A 100 -9.72 2.04 14.69
CA ASP A 100 -11.03 1.70 14.12
C ASP A 100 -10.96 1.07 12.72
N LYS A 101 -9.81 1.11 12.05
CA LYS A 101 -9.60 0.48 10.74
C LYS A 101 -9.04 -0.93 10.92
N SER A 102 -9.88 -1.92 10.62
CA SER A 102 -9.49 -3.33 10.72
C SER A 102 -8.72 -3.84 9.50
N GLN A 103 -8.85 -3.18 8.35
CA GLN A 103 -8.27 -3.57 7.07
C GLN A 103 -7.13 -2.64 6.69
N ILE A 104 -5.94 -3.20 6.47
CA ILE A 104 -4.76 -2.44 6.03
C ILE A 104 -4.40 -2.89 4.61
N VAL A 105 -4.34 -1.92 3.69
CA VAL A 105 -3.96 -2.13 2.31
C VAL A 105 -2.51 -1.67 2.14
N LEU A 106 -1.62 -2.59 1.75
CA LEU A 106 -0.19 -2.33 1.61
C LEU A 106 0.24 -2.24 0.15
N LEU A 107 1.04 -1.24 -0.14
CA LEU A 107 1.77 -1.07 -1.40
C LEU A 107 3.18 -0.53 -1.14
N GLY A 108 4.08 -0.60 -2.12
CA GLY A 108 5.41 0.02 -2.05
C GLY A 108 6.60 -0.93 -2.24
N MET A 109 7.76 -0.61 -1.65
CA MET A 109 9.00 -1.35 -1.83
C MET A 109 9.83 -1.48 -0.55
N GLU A 110 10.69 -2.50 -0.40
CA GLU A 110 10.72 -3.70 -1.23
C GLU A 110 9.77 -4.77 -0.70
N ALA A 111 9.11 -5.46 -1.62
CA ALA A 111 8.09 -6.47 -1.29
C ALA A 111 8.59 -7.52 -0.29
N HIS A 112 9.85 -7.98 -0.42
CA HIS A 112 10.44 -9.05 0.39
C HIS A 112 11.13 -8.56 1.68
N ILE A 113 11.16 -7.24 1.93
CA ILE A 113 11.79 -6.65 3.12
C ILE A 113 10.75 -5.87 3.91
N CYS A 114 10.59 -4.57 3.61
CA CYS A 114 9.76 -3.67 4.41
C CYS A 114 8.26 -4.00 4.31
N VAL A 115 7.78 -4.31 3.11
CA VAL A 115 6.36 -4.71 2.92
C VAL A 115 6.07 -6.01 3.66
N LEU A 116 6.89 -7.06 3.44
CA LEU A 116 6.70 -8.36 4.09
C LEU A 116 6.71 -8.25 5.62
N GLN A 117 7.75 -7.61 6.19
CA GLN A 117 7.88 -7.54 7.65
C GLN A 117 6.76 -6.71 8.28
N THR A 118 6.39 -5.59 7.65
CA THR A 118 5.25 -4.76 8.11
C THR A 118 3.95 -5.56 8.05
N ALA A 119 3.71 -6.31 6.97
CA ALA A 119 2.50 -7.12 6.84
C ALA A 119 2.37 -8.18 7.94
N LEU A 120 3.46 -8.90 8.23
CA LEU A 120 3.47 -9.93 9.27
C LEU A 120 3.22 -9.36 10.67
N ASP A 121 3.80 -8.20 10.98
CA ASP A 121 3.56 -7.52 12.26
C ASP A 121 2.12 -7.00 12.35
N LEU A 122 1.55 -6.47 11.27
CA LEU A 122 0.14 -6.05 11.24
C LEU A 122 -0.82 -7.21 11.47
N LEU A 123 -0.55 -8.40 10.89
CA LEU A 123 -1.31 -9.62 11.19
C LEU A 123 -1.24 -9.96 12.68
N SER A 124 -0.05 -9.86 13.30
CA SER A 124 0.14 -10.08 14.74
C SER A 124 -0.62 -9.08 15.61
N MET A 125 -0.92 -7.90 15.07
CA MET A 125 -1.77 -6.86 15.67
C MET A 125 -3.27 -7.07 15.40
N ASN A 126 -3.66 -8.24 14.89
CA ASN A 126 -5.04 -8.59 14.52
C ASN A 126 -5.65 -7.70 13.42
N LYS A 127 -4.82 -7.10 12.56
CA LYS A 127 -5.30 -6.43 11.37
C LYS A 127 -5.49 -7.44 10.24
N GLN A 128 -6.50 -7.22 9.40
CA GLN A 128 -6.65 -7.92 8.14
C GLN A 128 -5.77 -7.20 7.10
N VAL A 129 -4.82 -7.90 6.52
CA VAL A 129 -3.81 -7.28 5.64
C VAL A 129 -4.04 -7.68 4.20
N PHE A 130 -4.24 -6.69 3.35
CA PHE A 130 -4.35 -6.81 1.90
C PHE A 130 -3.06 -6.30 1.27
N VAL A 131 -2.42 -7.09 0.43
CA VAL A 131 -1.19 -6.72 -0.28
C VAL A 131 -1.49 -6.59 -1.75
N VAL A 132 -1.27 -5.39 -2.30
CA VAL A 132 -1.58 -5.08 -3.70
C VAL A 132 -0.40 -5.50 -4.56
N GLU A 133 -0.46 -6.68 -5.17
CA GLU A 133 0.68 -7.31 -5.83
C GLU A 133 1.23 -6.54 -7.03
N ASP A 134 0.38 -5.83 -7.76
CA ASP A 134 0.76 -4.98 -8.90
C ASP A 134 1.21 -3.56 -8.48
N ALA A 135 1.11 -3.24 -7.18
CA ALA A 135 1.59 -2.00 -6.58
C ALA A 135 2.77 -2.21 -5.60
N ILE A 136 3.35 -3.41 -5.55
CA ILE A 136 4.59 -3.71 -4.81
C ILE A 136 5.70 -4.13 -5.77
N ILE A 137 6.96 -3.84 -5.40
CA ILE A 137 8.12 -4.18 -6.21
C ILE A 137 9.31 -4.61 -5.34
N SER A 138 10.19 -5.40 -5.93
CA SER A 138 11.53 -5.71 -5.41
C SER A 138 12.53 -5.67 -6.57
N ARG A 139 13.78 -5.27 -6.29
CA ARG A 139 14.87 -5.26 -7.28
C ARG A 139 15.12 -6.63 -7.92
N ASN A 140 14.76 -7.71 -7.25
CA ASN A 140 14.79 -9.07 -7.78
C ASN A 140 13.37 -9.62 -7.82
N THR A 141 12.90 -10.02 -8.99
CA THR A 141 11.54 -10.54 -9.22
C THR A 141 11.30 -11.85 -8.46
N ASN A 142 12.31 -12.72 -8.31
CA ASN A 142 12.19 -13.94 -7.53
C ASN A 142 11.95 -13.65 -6.04
N ASN A 143 12.58 -12.59 -5.52
CA ASN A 143 12.36 -12.16 -4.14
C ASN A 143 10.92 -11.63 -3.95
N LYS A 144 10.37 -10.90 -4.94
CA LYS A 144 8.96 -10.50 -4.93
C LYS A 144 8.03 -11.71 -4.93
N ALA A 145 8.27 -12.68 -5.82
CA ALA A 145 7.46 -13.90 -5.90
C ALA A 145 7.49 -14.70 -4.59
N SER A 146 8.70 -14.86 -4.00
CA SER A 146 8.86 -15.51 -2.70
C SER A 146 8.14 -14.77 -1.57
N ALA A 147 8.18 -13.43 -1.59
CA ALA A 147 7.47 -12.61 -0.60
C ALA A 147 5.95 -12.79 -0.71
N ILE A 148 5.39 -12.76 -1.92
CA ILE A 148 3.96 -12.98 -2.15
C ILE A 148 3.53 -14.35 -1.63
N ALA A 149 4.28 -15.42 -1.93
CA ALA A 149 3.97 -16.75 -1.44
C ALA A 149 3.98 -16.83 0.10
N ARG A 150 4.98 -16.20 0.75
CA ARG A 150 5.04 -16.13 2.21
C ARG A 150 3.88 -15.33 2.82
N LEU A 151 3.52 -14.20 2.21
CA LEU A 151 2.42 -13.35 2.65
C LEU A 151 1.09 -14.11 2.59
N GLN A 152 0.83 -14.82 1.49
CA GLN A 152 -0.36 -15.67 1.33
C GLN A 152 -0.39 -16.79 2.39
N ALA A 153 0.72 -17.49 2.58
CA ALA A 153 0.83 -18.56 3.59
C ALA A 153 0.65 -18.04 5.04
N ALA A 154 1.02 -16.79 5.30
CA ALA A 154 0.82 -16.15 6.61
C ALA A 154 -0.61 -15.65 6.85
N GLY A 155 -1.47 -15.64 5.83
CA GLY A 155 -2.86 -15.20 5.93
C GLY A 155 -3.13 -13.77 5.43
N CYS A 156 -2.17 -13.14 4.73
CA CYS A 156 -2.45 -11.92 3.98
C CYS A 156 -3.32 -12.23 2.75
N ILE A 157 -4.19 -11.31 2.40
CA ILE A 157 -4.97 -11.38 1.17
C ILE A 157 -4.17 -10.66 0.09
N VAL A 158 -3.74 -11.39 -0.94
CA VAL A 158 -3.08 -10.81 -2.10
C VAL A 158 -4.15 -10.40 -3.12
N THR A 159 -4.07 -9.17 -3.58
CA THR A 159 -5.04 -8.54 -4.48
C THR A 159 -4.32 -7.66 -5.49
N ASN A 160 -5.04 -7.01 -6.38
CA ASN A 160 -4.52 -6.06 -7.37
C ASN A 160 -5.23 -4.71 -7.26
N THR A 161 -4.66 -3.70 -7.91
CA THR A 161 -5.14 -2.31 -7.89
C THR A 161 -6.61 -2.21 -8.31
N GLU A 162 -6.99 -2.84 -9.40
CA GLU A 162 -8.36 -2.78 -9.91
C GLU A 162 -9.36 -3.39 -8.92
N SER A 163 -9.06 -4.57 -8.39
CA SER A 163 -9.91 -5.23 -7.38
C SER A 163 -10.10 -4.34 -6.15
N VAL A 164 -9.02 -3.76 -5.62
CA VAL A 164 -9.07 -2.86 -4.45
C VAL A 164 -10.05 -1.71 -4.67
N VAL A 165 -9.94 -1.00 -5.78
CA VAL A 165 -10.78 0.18 -6.00
C VAL A 165 -12.26 -0.18 -6.22
N PHE A 166 -12.55 -1.30 -6.87
CA PHE A 166 -13.93 -1.76 -7.05
C PHE A 166 -14.53 -2.35 -5.77
N GLU A 167 -13.74 -2.99 -4.93
CA GLU A 167 -14.16 -3.44 -3.60
C GLU A 167 -14.50 -2.26 -2.70
N TRP A 168 -13.71 -1.18 -2.72
CA TRP A 168 -14.01 0.07 -1.99
C TRP A 168 -15.29 0.76 -2.47
N LEU A 169 -15.60 0.70 -3.77
CA LEU A 169 -16.85 1.22 -4.31
C LEU A 169 -18.06 0.37 -3.87
N GLY A 170 -17.90 -0.94 -3.80
CA GLY A 170 -18.92 -1.89 -3.40
C GLY A 170 -20.05 -2.09 -4.42
N ASN A 171 -20.42 -1.08 -5.20
CA ASN A 171 -21.43 -1.17 -6.28
C ASN A 171 -21.34 -0.04 -7.29
N ALA A 172 -22.00 -0.20 -8.44
CA ALA A 172 -21.96 0.76 -9.55
C ALA A 172 -22.78 2.04 -9.29
N ASN A 173 -23.60 2.09 -8.25
CA ASN A 173 -24.37 3.29 -7.88
C ASN A 173 -23.59 4.23 -6.94
N HIS A 174 -22.35 3.84 -6.56
CA HIS A 174 -21.48 4.69 -5.72
C HIS A 174 -21.19 6.01 -6.45
N GLU A 175 -21.28 7.14 -5.74
CA GLU A 175 -21.06 8.48 -6.32
C GLU A 175 -19.73 8.65 -7.03
N ALA A 176 -18.66 8.03 -6.50
CA ALA A 176 -17.33 8.03 -7.10
C ALA A 176 -17.14 7.04 -8.26
N PHE A 177 -18.13 6.20 -8.60
CA PHE A 177 -17.97 5.12 -9.57
C PHE A 177 -17.41 5.59 -10.93
N LYS A 178 -17.98 6.68 -11.50
CA LYS A 178 -17.54 7.20 -12.81
C LYS A 178 -16.09 7.70 -12.77
N ALA A 179 -15.71 8.39 -11.69
CA ALA A 179 -14.38 8.92 -11.52
C ALA A 179 -13.35 7.78 -11.34
N VAL A 180 -13.62 6.81 -10.48
CA VAL A 180 -12.76 5.66 -10.24
C VAL A 180 -12.62 4.78 -11.48
N SER A 181 -13.73 4.49 -12.20
CA SER A 181 -13.70 3.72 -13.44
C SER A 181 -12.83 4.38 -14.52
N LYS A 182 -12.76 5.73 -14.54
CA LYS A 182 -11.87 6.45 -15.45
C LYS A 182 -10.39 6.25 -15.09
N LEU A 183 -10.06 6.23 -13.78
CA LEU A 183 -8.70 5.99 -13.32
C LEU A 183 -8.20 4.59 -13.73
N VAL A 184 -9.04 3.58 -13.56
CA VAL A 184 -8.68 2.19 -13.87
C VAL A 184 -8.46 1.95 -15.37
N LYS A 185 -9.21 2.64 -16.24
CA LYS A 185 -9.02 2.52 -17.70
C LYS A 185 -7.67 3.05 -18.20
N SER A 186 -6.91 3.73 -17.37
CA SER A 186 -5.58 4.23 -17.69
C SER A 186 -4.43 3.36 -17.18
N LEU A 187 -4.73 2.20 -16.55
CA LEU A 187 -3.78 1.18 -16.07
C LEU A 187 -3.17 0.30 -17.18
#